data_31339d38344815718b83c05e910b9e49
#
_entry.id   31339d38344815718b83c05e910b9e49
#
_cell.length_a   1.000
_cell.length_b   1.000
_cell.length_c   1.000
_cell.angle_alpha   90.00
_cell.angle_beta   90.00
_cell.angle_gamma   90.00
#
_symmetry.space_group_name_H-M   'P 1'
#
loop_
_entity.id
_entity.type
_entity.pdbx_description
1 polymer ?
#
loop_
_entity_poly.entity_id
_entity_poly.type
_entity_poly.pdbx_seq_one_letter_code
_entity_poly.pdbx_strand_id
1 'polypeptide(L)'
;MMQKNKWGHCSLQLVLCLALLCGTVPAWAQNDGAAPIRVAVPAPAGGQVTKPGPGKPGWEEVCRPEIRAVRQVAPSDKKIAYFGRWDKKDANAYRTDRGAAYLKFNFTGDYVAVHLQNSGAKIWWRSSIDGDAWQRFRGDLVAPLTRKGKHTLALERDTETAGGVTSITGITLAAEGKLLPPPKTARRRLEFVGDSILAGALALGTDTYGYLLNESSAQSFGPLTARKLGAEYSVVATSGEGVVHNYRESAAKGRSFTHSGDDYARLLWGEPGSRFTGQGLKPQVIVSNPGANDFTGPVYPAEDFEEGYRKLILQVRHLNPKAYILCLEPVPFQYRASKPLIEHVVTELQVRGDLRLHFIPVNKDQSFLAPYDYADGEHPLLQGHERLAHY
;
A
#
# COMPACT_ATOMS: atom_id res chain seq x y z
N MET A 1 -38.35 -36.09 -1.37
CA MET A 1 -37.30 -36.50 -0.39
C MET A 1 -36.03 -35.76 -0.72
N MET A 2 -35.78 -34.63 -0.03
CA MET A 2 -34.60 -33.80 -0.22
C MET A 2 -33.60 -34.09 0.91
N GLN A 3 -32.47 -34.67 0.57
CA GLN A 3 -31.34 -34.80 1.51
C GLN A 3 -30.61 -33.48 1.62
N LYS A 4 -30.62 -32.91 2.82
CA LYS A 4 -29.82 -31.71 3.18
C LYS A 4 -28.37 -32.14 3.44
N ASN A 5 -27.45 -31.74 2.57
CA ASN A 5 -26.03 -31.82 2.80
C ASN A 5 -25.63 -30.75 3.84
N LYS A 6 -25.26 -31.17 5.02
CA LYS A 6 -24.56 -30.34 6.04
C LYS A 6 -23.07 -30.37 5.74
N TRP A 7 -22.57 -29.34 5.10
CA TRP A 7 -21.14 -29.05 5.10
C TRP A 7 -20.83 -28.21 6.37
N GLY A 8 -20.10 -28.82 7.29
CA GLY A 8 -19.60 -28.09 8.46
C GLY A 8 -18.52 -27.09 8.06
N HIS A 9 -18.80 -25.84 8.23
CA HIS A 9 -17.79 -24.80 8.23
C HIS A 9 -16.88 -25.01 9.45
N CYS A 10 -15.66 -25.44 9.22
CA CYS A 10 -14.57 -25.28 10.18
C CYS A 10 -14.26 -23.77 10.20
N SER A 11 -14.99 -23.06 11.05
CA SER A 11 -14.97 -21.62 11.06
C SER A 11 -13.68 -21.11 11.72
N LEU A 12 -13.19 -20.07 11.16
CA LEU A 12 -12.12 -19.15 11.54
C LEU A 12 -12.19 -18.60 13.00
N GLN A 13 -13.07 -19.10 13.83
CA GLN A 13 -13.30 -18.58 15.18
C GLN A 13 -12.35 -19.12 16.28
N LEU A 14 -11.54 -20.15 15.98
CA LEU A 14 -10.62 -20.70 17.01
C LEU A 14 -9.31 -19.92 17.13
N VAL A 15 -9.00 -19.03 16.19
CA VAL A 15 -7.77 -18.20 16.23
C VAL A 15 -7.91 -17.00 17.18
N LEU A 16 -9.14 -16.60 17.52
CA LEU A 16 -9.38 -15.41 18.37
C LEU A 16 -9.27 -15.68 19.89
N CYS A 17 -9.29 -16.92 20.33
CA CYS A 17 -9.28 -17.22 21.76
C CYS A 17 -7.89 -17.33 22.41
N LEU A 18 -6.81 -17.39 21.65
CA LEU A 18 -5.45 -17.47 22.23
C LEU A 18 -4.72 -16.13 22.35
N ALA A 19 -5.24 -15.06 21.75
CA ALA A 19 -4.66 -13.72 21.85
C ALA A 19 -4.99 -12.97 23.14
N LEU A 20 -5.92 -13.47 23.96
CA LEU A 20 -6.43 -12.79 25.16
C LEU A 20 -5.78 -13.23 26.48
N LEU A 21 -4.82 -14.14 26.47
CA LEU A 21 -4.17 -14.66 27.70
C LEU A 21 -2.72 -14.23 27.93
N CYS A 22 -2.12 -13.43 27.05
CA CYS A 22 -0.81 -12.84 27.33
C CYS A 22 -0.96 -11.35 27.63
N GLY A 23 -1.17 -11.06 28.90
CA GLY A 23 -1.00 -9.71 29.44
C GLY A 23 0.44 -9.25 29.29
N THR A 24 0.60 -7.94 29.01
CA THR A 24 1.84 -7.14 29.03
C THR A 24 3.02 -7.70 28.25
N VAL A 25 3.22 -7.17 27.04
CA VAL A 25 4.47 -7.33 26.29
C VAL A 25 5.58 -6.64 27.07
N PRO A 26 6.61 -7.35 27.53
CA PRO A 26 7.78 -6.71 28.12
C PRO A 26 8.58 -5.99 27.03
N ALA A 27 9.16 -4.85 27.42
CA ALA A 27 10.08 -4.08 26.60
C ALA A 27 11.14 -4.99 25.96
N TRP A 28 11.32 -4.86 24.65
CA TRP A 28 12.28 -5.60 23.87
C TRP A 28 13.71 -5.28 24.31
N ALA A 29 14.24 -6.08 25.21
CA ALA A 29 15.66 -6.04 25.53
C ALA A 29 16.45 -6.68 24.38
N GLN A 30 17.40 -5.96 23.84
CA GLN A 30 18.48 -6.53 23.02
C GLN A 30 19.27 -7.51 23.89
N ASN A 31 19.06 -8.80 23.69
CA ASN A 31 19.85 -9.84 24.35
C ASN A 31 20.20 -10.93 23.34
N ASP A 32 21.44 -10.93 22.93
CA ASP A 32 22.04 -11.98 22.09
C ASP A 32 22.17 -13.35 22.82
N GLY A 33 21.39 -13.57 23.86
CA GLY A 33 21.43 -14.79 24.66
C GLY A 33 20.08 -15.27 25.19
N ALA A 34 18.96 -14.70 24.76
CA ALA A 34 17.65 -15.13 25.25
C ALA A 34 17.27 -16.51 24.70
N ALA A 35 16.70 -17.35 25.58
CA ALA A 35 16.16 -18.66 25.18
C ALA A 35 15.07 -18.46 24.12
N PRO A 36 14.94 -19.37 23.12
CA PRO A 36 13.97 -19.23 22.05
C PRO A 36 12.52 -19.26 22.59
N ILE A 37 11.72 -18.29 22.16
CA ILE A 37 10.28 -18.25 22.46
C ILE A 37 9.60 -19.34 21.62
N ARG A 38 8.55 -19.98 22.15
CA ARG A 38 7.77 -20.99 21.44
C ARG A 38 6.41 -20.42 21.06
N VAL A 39 6.04 -20.51 19.79
CA VAL A 39 4.74 -20.09 19.26
C VAL A 39 4.04 -21.24 18.55
N ALA A 40 2.71 -21.21 18.56
CA ALA A 40 1.91 -22.13 17.76
C ALA A 40 1.87 -21.64 16.31
N VAL A 41 2.27 -22.49 15.36
CA VAL A 41 2.27 -22.19 13.94
C VAL A 41 1.11 -22.96 13.29
N PRO A 42 0.24 -22.34 12.48
CA PRO A 42 -0.77 -23.07 11.72
C PRO A 42 -0.12 -24.08 10.78
N ALA A 43 -0.74 -25.25 10.61
CA ALA A 43 -0.30 -26.21 9.62
C ALA A 43 -0.38 -25.60 8.19
N PRO A 44 0.53 -25.95 7.27
CA PRO A 44 0.53 -25.42 5.92
C PRO A 44 -0.79 -25.73 5.22
N ALA A 45 -1.43 -24.71 4.63
CA ALA A 45 -2.63 -24.85 3.84
C ALA A 45 -2.28 -25.58 2.52
N GLY A 46 -2.59 -26.87 2.38
CA GLY A 46 -2.30 -27.61 1.13
C GLY A 46 -2.49 -29.12 1.19
N GLY A 47 -2.76 -29.69 2.34
CA GLY A 47 -3.08 -31.12 2.44
C GLY A 47 -4.57 -31.39 2.18
N GLN A 48 -4.91 -32.20 1.18
CA GLN A 48 -6.28 -32.76 1.08
C GLN A 48 -6.54 -33.55 2.38
N VAL A 49 -7.50 -33.10 3.18
CA VAL A 49 -7.97 -33.84 4.36
C VAL A 49 -8.77 -35.04 3.88
N THR A 50 -8.10 -36.16 3.67
CA THR A 50 -8.78 -37.45 3.47
C THR A 50 -9.20 -37.97 4.86
N LYS A 51 -10.42 -38.50 4.98
CA LYS A 51 -10.86 -39.14 6.21
C LYS A 51 -9.83 -40.20 6.64
N PRO A 52 -9.32 -40.18 7.87
CA PRO A 52 -8.40 -41.21 8.33
C PRO A 52 -9.08 -42.57 8.31
N GLY A 53 -8.37 -43.57 7.78
CA GLY A 53 -8.80 -44.96 7.88
C GLY A 53 -8.71 -45.47 9.33
N PRO A 54 -9.32 -46.63 9.63
CA PRO A 54 -9.29 -47.21 10.98
C PRO A 54 -7.83 -47.36 11.48
N GLY A 55 -7.54 -46.82 12.66
CA GLY A 55 -6.23 -46.88 13.30
C GLY A 55 -5.27 -45.74 12.97
N LYS A 56 -5.71 -44.68 12.21
CA LYS A 56 -4.94 -43.44 12.02
C LYS A 56 -5.37 -42.36 13.02
N PRO A 57 -4.48 -41.42 13.40
CA PRO A 57 -4.80 -40.32 14.28
C PRO A 57 -6.04 -39.58 13.79
N GLY A 58 -6.92 -39.19 14.72
CA GLY A 58 -8.13 -38.43 14.41
C GLY A 58 -7.78 -37.06 13.81
N TRP A 59 -8.72 -36.43 13.12
CA TRP A 59 -8.57 -35.09 12.54
C TRP A 59 -8.11 -34.04 13.57
N GLU A 60 -8.39 -34.25 14.86
CA GLU A 60 -7.93 -33.40 15.96
C GLU A 60 -6.39 -33.40 16.15
N GLU A 61 -5.73 -34.51 15.84
CA GLU A 61 -4.27 -34.59 15.86
C GLU A 61 -3.61 -33.92 14.63
N VAL A 62 -4.30 -33.96 13.49
CA VAL A 62 -3.81 -33.36 12.25
C VAL A 62 -3.91 -31.84 12.29
N CYS A 63 -4.83 -31.29 13.10
CA CYS A 63 -5.05 -29.84 13.23
C CYS A 63 -4.32 -29.20 14.43
N ARG A 64 -3.50 -29.94 15.19
CA ARG A 64 -2.74 -29.33 16.28
C ARG A 64 -1.67 -28.39 15.72
N PRO A 65 -1.64 -27.12 16.16
CA PRO A 65 -0.59 -26.22 15.73
C PRO A 65 0.76 -26.74 16.20
N GLU A 66 1.72 -26.81 15.30
CA GLU A 66 3.09 -27.18 15.62
C GLU A 66 3.72 -26.10 16.50
N ILE A 67 4.20 -26.45 17.69
CA ILE A 67 4.92 -25.53 18.57
C ILE A 67 6.37 -25.48 18.12
N ARG A 68 6.77 -24.36 17.52
CA ARG A 68 8.14 -24.12 17.05
C ARG A 68 8.87 -23.13 17.95
N ALA A 69 10.13 -23.38 18.17
CA ALA A 69 11.02 -22.35 18.70
C ALA A 69 11.20 -21.25 17.65
N VAL A 70 11.16 -19.98 18.05
CA VAL A 70 11.21 -18.83 17.15
C VAL A 70 12.15 -17.75 17.68
N ARG A 71 12.60 -16.89 16.76
CA ARG A 71 13.36 -15.68 17.02
C ARG A 71 12.53 -14.47 16.69
N GLN A 72 12.50 -13.49 17.58
CA GLN A 72 11.86 -12.19 17.34
C GLN A 72 12.87 -11.18 16.80
N VAL A 73 12.42 -10.34 15.88
CA VAL A 73 13.19 -9.25 15.26
C VAL A 73 12.36 -7.97 15.33
N ALA A 74 12.98 -6.89 15.78
CA ALA A 74 12.33 -5.58 15.84
C ALA A 74 12.12 -5.01 14.42
N PRO A 75 11.04 -4.26 14.18
CA PRO A 75 10.82 -3.59 12.90
C PRO A 75 11.90 -2.56 12.55
N SER A 76 12.63 -2.07 13.55
CA SER A 76 13.73 -1.12 13.39
C SER A 76 15.06 -1.75 12.97
N ASP A 77 15.15 -3.07 12.80
CA ASP A 77 16.39 -3.71 12.35
C ASP A 77 16.83 -3.12 10.98
N LYS A 78 18.08 -2.68 10.90
CA LYS A 78 18.67 -2.02 9.71
C LYS A 78 18.74 -2.92 8.48
N LYS A 79 18.54 -4.23 8.62
CA LYS A 79 18.48 -5.19 7.52
C LYS A 79 17.10 -5.24 6.85
N ILE A 80 16.13 -4.50 7.35
CA ILE A 80 14.81 -4.34 6.75
C ILE A 80 14.81 -3.04 5.93
N ALA A 81 14.57 -3.14 4.64
CA ALA A 81 14.45 -1.99 3.75
C ALA A 81 12.98 -1.57 3.63
N TYR A 82 12.66 -0.32 3.96
CA TYR A 82 11.32 0.26 3.90
C TYR A 82 11.23 1.30 2.80
N PHE A 83 10.14 1.27 2.03
CA PHE A 83 9.86 2.17 0.91
C PHE A 83 8.46 2.78 1.05
N GLY A 84 8.28 3.98 0.51
CA GLY A 84 7.11 4.80 0.78
C GLY A 84 7.26 5.61 2.08
N ARG A 85 6.15 6.06 2.62
CA ARG A 85 6.14 6.90 3.83
C ARG A 85 5.86 6.07 5.07
N TRP A 86 6.77 6.13 6.03
CA TRP A 86 6.72 5.39 7.28
C TRP A 86 7.02 6.29 8.47
N ASP A 87 6.16 6.31 9.46
CA ASP A 87 6.48 6.86 10.78
C ASP A 87 7.35 5.85 11.55
N LYS A 88 8.59 6.21 11.79
CA LYS A 88 9.63 5.40 12.43
C LYS A 88 10.05 5.93 13.79
N LYS A 89 9.19 6.76 14.44
CA LYS A 89 9.49 7.35 15.74
C LYS A 89 9.60 6.32 16.85
N ASP A 90 8.74 5.30 16.82
CA ASP A 90 8.82 4.16 17.72
C ASP A 90 9.60 3.01 17.05
N ALA A 91 10.73 2.64 17.66
CA ALA A 91 11.58 1.56 17.17
C ALA A 91 10.89 0.18 17.18
N ASN A 92 9.83 0.03 17.98
CA ASN A 92 9.06 -1.20 18.14
C ASN A 92 7.77 -1.22 17.31
N ALA A 93 7.42 -0.11 16.65
CA ALA A 93 6.18 0.00 15.89
C ALA A 93 6.33 0.98 14.71
N TYR A 94 6.79 0.52 13.57
CA TYR A 94 6.84 1.33 12.36
C TYR A 94 5.46 1.41 11.72
N ARG A 95 4.93 2.63 11.50
CA ARG A 95 3.55 2.85 11.08
C ARG A 95 3.45 3.43 9.68
N THR A 96 2.43 3.02 8.94
CA THR A 96 2.03 3.62 7.66
C THR A 96 0.52 3.52 7.47
N ASP A 97 -0.05 4.49 6.79
CA ASP A 97 -1.40 4.43 6.21
C ASP A 97 -1.35 4.51 4.68
N ARG A 98 -0.18 4.64 4.08
CA ARG A 98 -0.01 4.84 2.64
C ARG A 98 -0.22 3.56 1.86
N GLY A 99 -1.08 3.61 0.85
CA GLY A 99 -1.19 2.56 -0.15
C GLY A 99 0.14 2.35 -0.87
N ALA A 100 0.43 1.11 -1.25
CA ALA A 100 1.67 0.71 -1.90
C ALA A 100 2.96 1.05 -1.11
N ALA A 101 2.87 1.33 0.20
CA ALA A 101 4.04 1.33 1.08
C ALA A 101 4.50 -0.10 1.33
N TYR A 102 5.80 -0.35 1.23
CA TYR A 102 6.31 -1.71 1.29
C TYR A 102 7.64 -1.83 2.02
N LEU A 103 7.98 -3.08 2.36
CA LEU A 103 9.27 -3.45 2.92
C LEU A 103 9.82 -4.70 2.22
N LYS A 104 11.14 -4.84 2.30
CA LYS A 104 11.86 -6.01 1.80
C LYS A 104 12.96 -6.40 2.78
N PHE A 105 13.16 -7.69 2.99
CA PHE A 105 14.32 -8.20 3.73
C PHE A 105 14.70 -9.61 3.28
N ASN A 106 15.97 -9.95 3.50
CA ASN A 106 16.47 -11.29 3.31
C ASN A 106 16.59 -11.99 4.66
N PHE A 107 16.28 -13.27 4.71
CA PHE A 107 16.35 -14.06 5.94
C PHE A 107 16.79 -15.51 5.67
N THR A 108 17.09 -16.26 6.73
CA THR A 108 17.29 -17.71 6.68
C THR A 108 16.27 -18.42 7.54
N GLY A 109 15.98 -19.68 7.20
CA GLY A 109 15.08 -20.55 7.93
C GLY A 109 13.95 -21.09 7.07
N ASP A 110 12.97 -21.71 7.68
CA ASP A 110 11.80 -22.31 7.05
C ASP A 110 10.48 -21.68 7.57
N TYR A 111 10.59 -20.52 8.23
CA TYR A 111 9.45 -19.81 8.78
C TYR A 111 9.69 -18.31 8.86
N VAL A 112 8.69 -17.55 8.49
CA VAL A 112 8.62 -16.10 8.71
C VAL A 112 7.20 -15.69 9.04
N ALA A 113 7.04 -14.80 10.02
CA ALA A 113 5.80 -14.06 10.25
C ALA A 113 6.11 -12.57 10.39
N VAL A 114 5.17 -11.72 9.96
CA VAL A 114 5.22 -10.27 10.15
C VAL A 114 3.95 -9.86 10.87
N HIS A 115 4.10 -9.21 12.03
CA HIS A 115 2.98 -8.83 12.89
C HIS A 115 2.45 -7.46 12.50
N LEU A 116 1.18 -7.43 12.06
CA LEU A 116 0.49 -6.26 11.50
C LEU A 116 -0.68 -5.86 12.40
N GLN A 117 -0.51 -4.79 13.18
CA GLN A 117 -1.62 -4.19 13.92
C GLN A 117 -2.32 -3.16 13.04
N ASN A 118 -3.50 -3.52 12.57
CA ASN A 118 -4.32 -2.70 11.69
C ASN A 118 -5.41 -1.97 12.49
N SER A 119 -5.56 -0.66 12.30
CA SER A 119 -6.63 0.11 12.93
C SER A 119 -7.99 -0.12 12.27
N GLY A 120 -8.03 -0.62 11.02
CA GLY A 120 -9.22 -0.94 10.25
C GLY A 120 -9.30 -2.42 9.87
N ALA A 121 -10.51 -2.98 9.87
CA ALA A 121 -10.74 -4.39 9.56
C ALA A 121 -10.57 -4.75 8.07
N LYS A 122 -10.54 -3.74 7.19
CA LYS A 122 -10.51 -3.93 5.73
C LYS A 122 -9.14 -3.62 5.12
N ILE A 123 -8.07 -3.65 5.90
CA ILE A 123 -6.71 -3.37 5.40
C ILE A 123 -6.13 -4.65 4.80
N TRP A 124 -5.84 -4.61 3.50
CA TRP A 124 -5.21 -5.66 2.75
C TRP A 124 -3.71 -5.41 2.60
N TRP A 125 -2.98 -6.48 2.64
CA TRP A 125 -1.57 -6.57 2.33
C TRP A 125 -1.36 -7.63 1.26
N ARG A 126 -0.24 -7.57 0.59
CA ARG A 126 0.22 -8.64 -0.29
C ARG A 126 1.69 -8.95 -0.04
N SER A 127 2.06 -10.19 -0.22
CA SER A 127 3.43 -10.67 -0.02
C SER A 127 3.91 -11.51 -1.20
N SER A 128 5.21 -11.48 -1.42
CA SER A 128 5.92 -12.39 -2.31
C SER A 128 7.18 -12.86 -1.60
N ILE A 129 7.41 -14.17 -1.63
CA ILE A 129 8.61 -14.80 -1.10
C ILE A 129 9.41 -15.35 -2.30
N ASP A 130 10.69 -15.03 -2.36
CA ASP A 130 11.62 -15.44 -3.43
C ASP A 130 11.20 -15.03 -4.85
N GLY A 131 10.32 -14.05 -4.99
CA GLY A 131 9.78 -13.62 -6.27
C GLY A 131 8.59 -14.43 -6.78
N ASP A 132 8.04 -15.33 -5.98
CA ASP A 132 6.82 -16.06 -6.30
C ASP A 132 5.64 -15.11 -6.50
N ALA A 133 4.54 -15.64 -7.04
CA ALA A 133 3.30 -14.90 -7.27
C ALA A 133 2.80 -14.24 -5.98
N TRP A 134 2.42 -12.96 -6.09
CA TRP A 134 1.93 -12.17 -4.97
C TRP A 134 0.65 -12.76 -4.38
N GLN A 135 0.64 -12.92 -3.07
CA GLN A 135 -0.50 -13.40 -2.30
C GLN A 135 -1.12 -12.24 -1.52
N ARG A 136 -2.42 -12.00 -1.69
CA ARG A 136 -3.19 -10.97 -0.99
C ARG A 136 -3.81 -11.55 0.28
N PHE A 137 -3.69 -10.84 1.40
CA PHE A 137 -4.16 -11.32 2.71
C PHE A 137 -4.53 -10.16 3.64
N ARG A 138 -5.12 -10.49 4.80
CA ARG A 138 -5.40 -9.55 5.90
C ARG A 138 -4.88 -10.11 7.22
N GLY A 139 -4.57 -9.22 8.16
CA GLY A 139 -3.97 -9.60 9.44
C GLY A 139 -2.48 -9.88 9.30
N ASP A 140 -1.93 -10.68 10.22
CA ASP A 140 -0.52 -11.05 10.21
C ASP A 140 -0.15 -11.88 8.98
N LEU A 141 1.04 -11.64 8.43
CA LEU A 141 1.65 -12.61 7.52
C LEU A 141 2.20 -13.76 8.35
N VAL A 142 1.79 -14.99 8.03
CA VAL A 142 2.37 -16.21 8.58
C VAL A 142 2.71 -17.15 7.44
N ALA A 143 3.98 -17.42 7.23
CA ALA A 143 4.47 -18.21 6.11
C ALA A 143 5.45 -19.31 6.55
N PRO A 144 4.97 -20.55 6.78
CA PRO A 144 5.83 -21.72 6.80
C PRO A 144 6.36 -22.01 5.40
N LEU A 145 7.65 -22.33 5.29
CA LEU A 145 8.31 -22.58 4.03
C LEU A 145 8.70 -24.05 3.91
N THR A 146 8.64 -24.58 2.71
CA THR A 146 8.99 -25.99 2.44
C THR A 146 10.50 -26.24 2.43
N ARG A 147 11.31 -25.19 2.32
CA ARG A 147 12.77 -25.27 2.28
C ARG A 147 13.42 -24.47 3.40
N LYS A 148 14.44 -25.05 4.01
CA LYS A 148 15.38 -24.28 4.84
C LYS A 148 16.40 -23.63 3.91
N GLY A 149 16.67 -22.36 4.10
CA GLY A 149 17.64 -21.70 3.24
C GLY A 149 17.61 -20.18 3.35
N LYS A 150 18.13 -19.53 2.32
CA LYS A 150 18.06 -18.09 2.15
C LYS A 150 16.79 -17.75 1.39
N HIS A 151 16.06 -16.77 1.91
CA HIS A 151 14.81 -16.29 1.34
C HIS A 151 14.80 -14.78 1.28
N THR A 152 13.98 -14.23 0.39
CA THR A 152 13.66 -12.80 0.29
C THR A 152 12.17 -12.64 0.46
N LEU A 153 11.74 -11.85 1.46
CA LEU A 153 10.35 -11.40 1.57
C LEU A 153 10.21 -10.00 1.01
N ALA A 154 9.16 -9.80 0.19
CA ALA A 154 8.58 -8.51 -0.11
C ALA A 154 7.16 -8.47 0.46
N LEU A 155 6.83 -7.41 1.20
CA LEU A 155 5.54 -7.20 1.82
C LEU A 155 5.06 -5.79 1.49
N GLU A 156 3.87 -5.64 0.91
CA GLU A 156 3.34 -4.39 0.38
C GLU A 156 1.90 -4.17 0.84
N ARG A 157 1.59 -2.96 1.32
CA ARG A 157 0.23 -2.56 1.65
C ARG A 157 -0.58 -2.37 0.38
N ASP A 158 -1.74 -3.03 0.30
CA ASP A 158 -2.59 -3.02 -0.88
C ASP A 158 -3.80 -2.09 -0.75
N THR A 159 -4.16 -1.73 0.47
CA THR A 159 -5.24 -0.80 0.78
C THR A 159 -4.72 0.63 0.87
N GLU A 160 -5.49 1.56 0.30
CA GLU A 160 -5.23 2.99 0.36
C GLU A 160 -5.29 3.57 1.78
N THR A 161 -5.03 4.85 1.86
CA THR A 161 -4.98 5.66 3.08
C THR A 161 -6.27 5.62 3.90
N ALA A 162 -7.44 5.67 3.26
CA ALA A 162 -8.75 5.63 3.92
C ALA A 162 -9.01 4.32 4.70
N GLY A 163 -8.28 3.26 4.43
CA GLY A 163 -8.36 2.00 5.18
C GLY A 163 -7.87 2.09 6.62
N GLY A 164 -7.12 3.13 6.97
CA GLY A 164 -6.56 3.34 8.30
C GLY A 164 -5.06 3.03 8.40
N VAL A 165 -4.52 3.06 9.61
CA VAL A 165 -3.09 2.88 9.90
C VAL A 165 -2.75 1.41 10.15
N THR A 166 -1.61 0.95 9.65
CA THR A 166 -0.96 -0.29 10.08
C THR A 166 0.31 0.01 10.87
N SER A 167 0.49 -0.68 11.98
CA SER A 167 1.75 -0.73 12.73
C SER A 167 2.41 -2.08 12.53
N ILE A 168 3.64 -2.11 12.04
CA ILE A 168 4.47 -3.32 12.04
C ILE A 168 5.16 -3.40 13.39
N THR A 169 4.79 -4.40 14.19
CA THR A 169 5.24 -4.51 15.59
C THR A 169 6.32 -5.56 15.79
N GLY A 170 6.62 -6.35 14.78
CA GLY A 170 7.68 -7.35 14.85
C GLY A 170 7.73 -8.28 13.67
N ILE A 171 8.82 -8.99 13.57
CA ILE A 171 9.04 -10.09 12.65
C ILE A 171 9.45 -11.31 13.44
N THR A 172 8.87 -12.45 13.13
CA THR A 172 9.21 -13.74 13.75
C THR A 172 9.86 -14.64 12.70
N LEU A 173 11.02 -15.20 13.03
CA LEU A 173 11.73 -16.17 12.20
C LEU A 173 11.82 -17.53 12.93
N ALA A 174 12.17 -18.60 12.22
CA ALA A 174 12.58 -19.85 12.85
C ALA A 174 13.71 -19.60 13.88
N ALA A 175 13.87 -20.47 14.88
CA ALA A 175 14.84 -20.28 15.99
C ALA A 175 16.26 -20.02 15.51
N GLU A 176 16.73 -20.79 14.53
CA GLU A 176 18.05 -20.62 13.91
C GLU A 176 18.06 -19.57 12.78
N GLY A 177 16.87 -19.03 12.47
CA GLY A 177 16.67 -18.02 11.44
C GLY A 177 17.34 -16.70 11.82
N LYS A 178 17.84 -15.98 10.83
CA LYS A 178 18.43 -14.65 11.02
C LYS A 178 18.17 -13.77 9.81
N LEU A 179 18.09 -12.46 10.03
CA LEU A 179 18.12 -11.51 8.93
C LEU A 179 19.50 -11.48 8.29
N LEU A 180 19.51 -11.48 6.99
CA LEU A 180 20.70 -11.29 6.15
C LEU A 180 20.82 -9.81 5.75
N PRO A 181 21.94 -9.38 5.14
CA PRO A 181 22.00 -8.04 4.54
C PRO A 181 20.78 -7.77 3.67
N PRO A 182 20.25 -6.51 3.67
CA PRO A 182 19.04 -6.19 2.92
C PRO A 182 19.21 -6.46 1.43
N PRO A 183 18.13 -6.71 0.69
CA PRO A 183 18.16 -6.80 -0.76
C PRO A 183 18.75 -5.54 -1.38
N LYS A 184 19.42 -5.68 -2.52
CA LYS A 184 19.87 -4.50 -3.28
C LYS A 184 18.67 -3.64 -3.65
N THR A 185 18.75 -2.36 -3.32
CA THR A 185 17.74 -1.38 -3.71
C THR A 185 18.01 -0.88 -5.14
N ALA A 186 16.94 -0.60 -5.88
CA ALA A 186 17.07 -0.01 -7.20
C ALA A 186 17.68 1.40 -7.12
N ARG A 187 18.44 1.77 -8.16
CA ARG A 187 18.98 3.14 -8.26
C ARG A 187 17.92 4.14 -8.70
N ARG A 188 16.94 3.70 -9.50
CA ARG A 188 15.81 4.52 -9.93
C ARG A 188 14.80 4.60 -8.80
N ARG A 189 14.26 5.80 -8.59
CA ARG A 189 13.30 6.09 -7.51
C ARG A 189 12.24 7.05 -8.02
N LEU A 190 10.99 6.62 -7.91
CA LEU A 190 9.83 7.37 -8.36
C LEU A 190 8.89 7.66 -7.19
N GLU A 191 8.23 8.81 -7.20
CA GLU A 191 7.10 9.09 -6.34
C GLU A 191 5.89 9.44 -7.20
N PHE A 192 4.72 8.99 -6.77
CA PHE A 192 3.46 9.24 -7.43
C PHE A 192 2.54 9.98 -6.47
N VAL A 193 1.92 11.06 -6.94
CA VAL A 193 1.00 11.90 -6.17
C VAL A 193 -0.31 11.99 -6.94
N GLY A 194 -1.44 11.68 -6.29
CA GLY A 194 -2.72 11.65 -6.98
C GLY A 194 -3.91 11.37 -6.07
N ASP A 195 -4.96 10.91 -6.68
CA ASP A 195 -6.26 10.62 -6.08
C ASP A 195 -6.63 9.13 -6.18
N SER A 196 -7.94 8.82 -6.29
CA SER A 196 -8.47 7.46 -6.38
C SER A 196 -7.89 6.62 -7.51
N ILE A 197 -7.55 7.25 -8.64
CA ILE A 197 -6.96 6.54 -9.77
C ILE A 197 -5.61 5.95 -9.37
N LEU A 198 -4.80 6.74 -8.69
CA LEU A 198 -3.49 6.30 -8.23
C LEU A 198 -3.58 5.43 -6.96
N ALA A 199 -4.61 5.63 -6.14
CA ALA A 199 -4.93 4.74 -5.03
C ALA A 199 -5.39 3.34 -5.49
N GLY A 200 -5.70 3.17 -6.77
CA GLY A 200 -6.13 1.90 -7.35
C GLY A 200 -7.55 1.53 -6.97
N ALA A 201 -8.40 2.55 -6.82
CA ALA A 201 -9.82 2.36 -6.56
C ALA A 201 -10.45 1.45 -7.61
N LEU A 202 -11.23 0.45 -7.17
CA LEU A 202 -11.94 -0.51 -8.02
C LEU A 202 -11.04 -1.28 -9.04
N ALA A 203 -9.73 -1.26 -8.87
CA ALA A 203 -8.81 -1.94 -9.81
C ALA A 203 -9.09 -3.45 -9.95
N LEU A 204 -9.64 -4.09 -8.92
CA LEU A 204 -9.90 -5.53 -8.86
C LEU A 204 -11.36 -5.93 -9.12
N GLY A 205 -12.27 -4.98 -9.33
CA GLY A 205 -13.68 -5.31 -9.56
C GLY A 205 -14.60 -4.10 -9.60
N THR A 206 -15.85 -4.35 -9.99
CA THR A 206 -16.86 -3.32 -10.28
C THR A 206 -17.85 -3.07 -9.14
N ASP A 207 -17.74 -3.80 -8.01
CA ASP A 207 -18.64 -3.63 -6.87
C ASP A 207 -18.24 -2.39 -6.05
N THR A 208 -18.96 -1.31 -6.24
CA THR A 208 -18.75 -0.03 -5.54
C THR A 208 -19.11 -0.09 -4.05
N TYR A 209 -19.98 -1.00 -3.62
CA TYR A 209 -20.30 -1.22 -2.20
C TYR A 209 -19.14 -1.91 -1.48
N GLY A 210 -18.36 -2.71 -2.20
CA GLY A 210 -17.15 -3.35 -1.74
C GLY A 210 -15.89 -2.56 -2.03
N TYR A 211 -15.93 -1.24 -2.13
CA TYR A 211 -14.84 -0.38 -2.56
C TYR A 211 -13.46 -0.79 -2.02
N LEU A 212 -13.26 -0.83 -0.69
CA LEU A 212 -11.98 -1.26 -0.08
C LEU A 212 -11.63 -2.76 -0.30
N LEU A 213 -12.55 -3.57 -0.80
CA LEU A 213 -12.28 -4.96 -1.17
C LEU A 213 -11.75 -5.05 -2.60
N ASN A 214 -12.20 -4.15 -3.46
CA ASN A 214 -11.91 -4.10 -4.88
C ASN A 214 -10.80 -3.11 -5.26
N GLU A 215 -10.22 -2.40 -4.30
CA GLU A 215 -9.06 -1.55 -4.54
C GLU A 215 -7.75 -2.34 -4.52
N SER A 216 -6.73 -1.82 -5.19
CA SER A 216 -5.35 -2.29 -5.08
C SER A 216 -4.37 -1.16 -5.40
N SER A 217 -3.92 -0.45 -4.38
CA SER A 217 -2.89 0.58 -4.55
C SER A 217 -1.60 0.01 -5.15
N ALA A 218 -1.25 -1.20 -4.76
CA ALA A 218 -0.06 -1.88 -5.25
C ALA A 218 -0.15 -2.28 -6.74
N GLN A 219 -1.34 -2.30 -7.32
CA GLN A 219 -1.56 -2.64 -8.73
C GLN A 219 -2.10 -1.43 -9.54
N SER A 220 -2.08 -0.23 -8.96
CA SER A 220 -2.34 0.98 -9.73
C SER A 220 -1.19 1.28 -10.71
N PHE A 221 -1.44 2.16 -11.66
CA PHE A 221 -0.48 2.46 -12.73
C PHE A 221 0.89 2.91 -12.21
N GLY A 222 0.94 3.65 -11.10
CA GLY A 222 2.19 4.14 -10.53
C GLY A 222 3.15 3.02 -10.12
N PRO A 223 2.80 2.13 -9.17
CA PRO A 223 3.59 0.95 -8.84
C PRO A 223 3.86 0.02 -10.02
N LEU A 224 2.91 -0.13 -10.95
CA LEU A 224 3.13 -0.92 -12.16
C LEU A 224 4.23 -0.30 -13.04
N THR A 225 4.19 1.01 -13.29
CA THR A 225 5.23 1.75 -14.01
C THR A 225 6.59 1.62 -13.33
N ALA A 226 6.63 1.81 -12.00
CA ALA A 226 7.88 1.71 -11.26
C ALA A 226 8.51 0.31 -11.38
N ARG A 227 7.70 -0.75 -11.25
CA ARG A 227 8.19 -2.13 -11.42
C ARG A 227 8.71 -2.40 -12.83
N LYS A 228 8.02 -1.93 -13.88
CA LYS A 228 8.48 -2.03 -15.27
C LYS A 228 9.82 -1.33 -15.50
N LEU A 229 10.03 -0.18 -14.85
CA LEU A 229 11.28 0.57 -14.92
C LEU A 229 12.38 0.05 -13.98
N GLY A 230 12.11 -0.99 -13.21
CA GLY A 230 13.05 -1.50 -12.19
C GLY A 230 13.38 -0.43 -11.16
N ALA A 231 12.38 0.32 -10.68
CA ALA A 231 12.52 1.42 -9.73
C ALA A 231 11.91 1.08 -8.36
N GLU A 232 12.47 1.67 -7.30
CA GLU A 232 11.77 1.78 -6.02
C GLU A 232 10.79 2.95 -6.07
N TYR A 233 9.71 2.90 -5.29
CA TYR A 233 8.64 3.88 -5.38
C TYR A 233 8.00 4.27 -4.05
N SER A 234 7.26 5.37 -4.08
CA SER A 234 6.37 5.88 -3.05
C SER A 234 5.07 6.34 -3.71
N VAL A 235 3.95 6.12 -3.05
CA VAL A 235 2.64 6.61 -3.48
C VAL A 235 2.06 7.50 -2.39
N VAL A 236 1.53 8.66 -2.79
CA VAL A 236 0.78 9.60 -1.96
C VAL A 236 -0.52 9.86 -2.68
N ALA A 237 -1.54 9.09 -2.32
CA ALA A 237 -2.83 9.14 -2.99
C ALA A 237 -3.94 8.77 -2.02
N THR A 238 -5.05 9.50 -2.11
CA THR A 238 -6.24 9.28 -1.31
C THR A 238 -7.48 9.47 -2.18
N SER A 239 -8.37 8.50 -2.17
CA SER A 239 -9.60 8.54 -2.95
C SER A 239 -10.48 9.71 -2.56
N GLY A 240 -11.01 10.38 -3.57
CA GLY A 240 -11.90 11.54 -3.40
C GLY A 240 -11.16 12.85 -3.11
N GLU A 241 -9.85 12.86 -2.91
CA GLU A 241 -9.13 14.12 -2.70
C GLU A 241 -8.95 14.91 -3.99
N GLY A 242 -9.24 16.20 -3.91
CA GLY A 242 -8.91 17.19 -4.92
C GLY A 242 -7.75 18.09 -4.48
N VAL A 243 -7.34 18.98 -5.34
CA VAL A 243 -6.30 19.98 -5.06
C VAL A 243 -6.82 21.07 -4.14
N VAL A 244 -8.04 21.54 -4.38
CA VAL A 244 -8.75 22.56 -3.60
C VAL A 244 -10.16 22.15 -3.20
N HIS A 245 -10.76 21.19 -3.92
CA HIS A 245 -12.10 20.67 -3.66
C HIS A 245 -12.12 19.15 -3.79
N ASN A 246 -12.56 18.48 -2.74
CA ASN A 246 -12.72 17.03 -2.75
C ASN A 246 -13.98 16.62 -3.53
N TYR A 247 -14.10 15.34 -3.83
CA TYR A 247 -15.26 14.78 -4.53
C TYR A 247 -16.57 15.24 -3.90
N ARG A 248 -17.39 15.98 -4.67
CA ARG A 248 -18.68 16.53 -4.23
C ARG A 248 -18.60 17.33 -2.92
N GLU A 249 -17.47 17.96 -2.64
CA GLU A 249 -17.33 18.83 -1.48
C GLU A 249 -18.27 20.04 -1.65
N SER A 250 -18.99 20.38 -0.59
CA SER A 250 -19.83 21.58 -0.57
C SER A 250 -19.41 22.50 0.55
N ALA A 251 -19.31 23.78 0.28
CA ALA A 251 -19.01 24.84 1.24
C ALA A 251 -19.97 24.86 2.46
N ALA A 252 -21.20 24.32 2.30
CA ALA A 252 -22.21 24.31 3.34
C ALA A 252 -21.92 23.39 4.53
N LYS A 253 -20.96 22.48 4.43
CA LYS A 253 -20.69 21.49 5.48
C LYS A 253 -19.65 21.90 6.51
N GLY A 254 -18.99 23.05 6.35
CA GLY A 254 -18.06 23.62 7.36
C GLY A 254 -16.95 22.67 7.85
N ARG A 255 -16.60 21.66 7.09
CA ARG A 255 -15.55 20.69 7.45
C ARG A 255 -14.21 21.17 6.89
N SER A 256 -13.19 21.13 7.72
CA SER A 256 -11.82 21.18 7.25
C SER A 256 -11.50 19.83 6.64
N PHE A 257 -11.56 19.72 5.33
CA PHE A 257 -11.11 18.53 4.61
C PHE A 257 -9.61 18.61 4.36
N THR A 258 -8.96 17.45 4.27
CA THR A 258 -7.60 17.33 3.75
C THR A 258 -7.67 17.39 2.22
N HIS A 259 -6.81 18.20 1.61
CA HIS A 259 -6.64 18.28 0.16
C HIS A 259 -5.24 17.80 -0.22
N SER A 260 -4.99 17.57 -1.48
CA SER A 260 -3.73 16.95 -1.97
C SER A 260 -2.46 17.63 -1.48
N GLY A 261 -2.47 18.96 -1.31
CA GLY A 261 -1.34 19.71 -0.75
C GLY A 261 -1.11 19.40 0.73
N ASP A 262 -2.17 19.31 1.52
CA ASP A 262 -2.11 18.93 2.94
C ASP A 262 -1.65 17.50 3.09
N ASP A 263 -2.21 16.60 2.28
CA ASP A 263 -1.83 15.19 2.27
C ASP A 263 -0.34 15.02 1.93
N TYR A 264 0.13 15.74 0.91
CA TYR A 264 1.55 15.70 0.54
C TYR A 264 2.48 16.17 1.68
N ALA A 265 2.03 17.10 2.52
CA ALA A 265 2.77 17.58 3.69
C ALA A 265 2.82 16.57 4.85
N ARG A 266 2.00 15.52 4.83
CA ARG A 266 1.86 14.56 5.94
C ARG A 266 2.66 13.28 5.72
N LEU A 267 3.15 12.75 6.81
CA LEU A 267 3.74 11.40 6.85
C LEU A 267 2.64 10.34 6.93
N LEU A 268 1.68 10.55 7.83
CA LEU A 268 0.43 9.79 7.96
C LEU A 268 -0.75 10.73 7.67
N TRP A 269 -1.63 10.32 6.79
CA TRP A 269 -2.78 11.13 6.33
C TRP A 269 -3.73 11.49 7.48
N GLY A 270 -4.09 10.48 8.30
CA GLY A 270 -5.03 10.63 9.41
C GLY A 270 -4.49 11.45 10.58
N GLU A 271 -3.20 11.83 10.58
CA GLU A 271 -2.53 12.55 11.67
C GLU A 271 -2.01 13.92 11.20
N PRO A 272 -2.79 15.02 11.33
CA PRO A 272 -2.38 16.35 10.87
C PRO A 272 -1.03 16.84 11.40
N GLY A 273 -0.64 16.41 12.61
CA GLY A 273 0.66 16.72 13.21
C GLY A 273 1.84 15.90 12.68
N SER A 274 1.59 14.92 11.85
CA SER A 274 2.63 14.03 11.30
C SER A 274 3.24 14.65 10.05
N ARG A 275 4.31 15.40 10.21
CA ARG A 275 4.95 16.11 9.10
C ARG A 275 5.89 15.22 8.29
N PHE A 276 5.75 15.28 6.96
CA PHE A 276 6.72 14.75 6.02
C PHE A 276 7.76 15.84 5.68
N THR A 277 9.02 15.56 5.95
CA THR A 277 10.16 16.50 5.74
C THR A 277 11.12 15.97 4.67
N GLY A 278 10.61 15.12 3.76
CA GLY A 278 11.42 14.53 2.70
C GLY A 278 12.32 13.37 3.14
N GLN A 279 12.05 12.74 4.30
CA GLN A 279 12.76 11.54 4.75
C GLN A 279 12.37 10.30 3.91
N GLY A 280 13.25 9.32 3.87
CA GLY A 280 13.04 8.06 3.16
C GLY A 280 13.45 8.12 1.69
N LEU A 281 12.54 7.76 0.78
CA LEU A 281 12.79 7.75 -0.65
C LEU A 281 13.15 9.16 -1.14
N LYS A 282 14.22 9.26 -1.91
CA LYS A 282 14.61 10.51 -2.60
C LYS A 282 14.30 10.32 -4.08
N PRO A 283 13.10 10.69 -4.55
CA PRO A 283 12.70 10.44 -5.93
C PRO A 283 13.52 11.26 -6.91
N GLN A 284 13.80 10.67 -8.06
CA GLN A 284 14.41 11.37 -9.20
C GLN A 284 13.33 11.87 -10.15
N VAL A 285 12.18 11.20 -10.17
CA VAL A 285 11.00 11.61 -10.92
C VAL A 285 9.79 11.53 -10.01
N ILE A 286 8.95 12.55 -10.08
CA ILE A 286 7.66 12.61 -9.39
C ILE A 286 6.58 12.77 -10.45
N VAL A 287 5.59 11.91 -10.41
CA VAL A 287 4.41 11.95 -11.28
C VAL A 287 3.24 12.50 -10.48
N SER A 288 2.67 13.63 -10.90
CA SER A 288 1.54 14.29 -10.26
C SER A 288 0.29 14.13 -11.14
N ASN A 289 -0.77 13.55 -10.59
CA ASN A 289 -2.00 13.26 -11.32
C ASN A 289 -3.29 13.66 -10.56
N PRO A 290 -3.30 14.55 -9.56
CA PRO A 290 -4.52 15.02 -8.95
C PRO A 290 -5.24 16.05 -9.84
N GLY A 291 -6.54 16.27 -9.61
CA GLY A 291 -7.31 17.30 -10.29
C GLY A 291 -8.61 16.79 -10.94
N ALA A 292 -8.94 15.51 -10.78
CA ALA A 292 -10.22 14.98 -11.23
C ALA A 292 -11.37 15.40 -10.29
N ASN A 293 -11.17 15.30 -8.99
CA ASN A 293 -12.22 15.53 -7.98
C ASN A 293 -12.68 16.97 -7.87
N ASP A 294 -11.82 17.93 -8.19
CA ASP A 294 -12.10 19.37 -8.10
C ASP A 294 -13.29 19.84 -8.95
N PHE A 295 -13.64 19.07 -9.99
CA PHE A 295 -14.67 19.41 -10.96
C PHE A 295 -15.92 18.51 -10.88
N THR A 296 -16.09 17.78 -9.78
CA THR A 296 -17.22 16.86 -9.57
C THR A 296 -18.39 17.49 -8.80
N GLY A 297 -18.26 18.73 -8.36
CA GLY A 297 -19.23 19.46 -7.55
C GLY A 297 -19.72 20.76 -8.20
N PRO A 298 -20.06 21.78 -7.39
CA PRO A 298 -20.36 23.12 -7.88
C PRO A 298 -19.21 23.69 -8.71
N VAL A 299 -19.52 24.56 -9.66
CA VAL A 299 -18.47 25.24 -10.45
C VAL A 299 -17.71 26.19 -9.54
N TYR A 300 -16.42 25.97 -9.40
CA TYR A 300 -15.49 26.84 -8.68
C TYR A 300 -14.69 27.70 -9.66
N PRO A 301 -14.19 28.88 -9.24
CA PRO A 301 -13.31 29.70 -10.07
C PRO A 301 -12.07 28.91 -10.50
N ALA A 302 -11.68 29.06 -11.77
CA ALA A 302 -10.49 28.40 -12.31
C ALA A 302 -9.21 28.84 -11.57
N GLU A 303 -9.19 30.09 -11.14
CA GLU A 303 -8.08 30.71 -10.40
C GLU A 303 -7.81 30.01 -9.07
N ASP A 304 -8.85 29.54 -8.37
CA ASP A 304 -8.71 28.80 -7.10
C ASP A 304 -7.95 27.48 -7.33
N PHE A 305 -8.33 26.76 -8.40
CA PHE A 305 -7.64 25.52 -8.76
C PHE A 305 -6.19 25.78 -9.16
N GLU A 306 -5.94 26.78 -10.02
CA GLU A 306 -4.57 27.12 -10.43
C GLU A 306 -3.69 27.50 -9.25
N GLU A 307 -4.20 28.30 -8.32
CA GLU A 307 -3.45 28.67 -7.11
C GLU A 307 -3.16 27.46 -6.23
N GLY A 308 -4.13 26.58 -6.00
CA GLY A 308 -3.96 25.36 -5.22
C GLY A 308 -2.96 24.40 -5.89
N TYR A 309 -3.08 24.20 -7.20
CA TYR A 309 -2.17 23.33 -7.96
C TYR A 309 -0.75 23.87 -7.95
N ARG A 310 -0.57 25.19 -8.11
CA ARG A 310 0.73 25.86 -7.99
C ARG A 310 1.34 25.66 -6.61
N LYS A 311 0.56 25.83 -5.54
CA LYS A 311 1.02 25.58 -4.16
C LYS A 311 1.47 24.13 -3.98
N LEU A 312 0.71 23.15 -4.46
CA LEU A 312 1.09 21.74 -4.44
C LEU A 312 2.45 21.51 -5.14
N ILE A 313 2.59 21.99 -6.39
CA ILE A 313 3.82 21.79 -7.17
C ILE A 313 5.02 22.47 -6.52
N LEU A 314 4.85 23.67 -6.00
CA LEU A 314 5.94 24.37 -5.26
C LEU A 314 6.34 23.61 -3.99
N GLN A 315 5.40 23.03 -3.27
CA GLN A 315 5.67 22.20 -2.10
C GLN A 315 6.41 20.91 -2.47
N VAL A 316 5.96 20.21 -3.54
CA VAL A 316 6.64 19.05 -4.10
C VAL A 316 8.08 19.41 -4.48
N ARG A 317 8.27 20.55 -5.17
CA ARG A 317 9.59 21.06 -5.57
C ARG A 317 10.47 21.38 -4.36
N HIS A 318 9.93 22.04 -3.34
CA HIS A 318 10.66 22.38 -2.13
C HIS A 318 11.26 21.15 -1.44
N LEU A 319 10.48 20.08 -1.32
CA LEU A 319 10.92 18.82 -0.70
C LEU A 319 11.84 18.00 -1.64
N ASN A 320 11.77 18.23 -2.95
CA ASN A 320 12.49 17.46 -3.96
C ASN A 320 13.15 18.39 -5.00
N PRO A 321 14.14 19.21 -4.61
CA PRO A 321 14.64 20.32 -5.45
C PRO A 321 15.30 19.87 -6.75
N LYS A 322 15.71 18.59 -6.86
CA LYS A 322 16.41 18.06 -8.05
C LYS A 322 15.55 17.09 -8.87
N ALA A 323 14.34 16.73 -8.42
CA ALA A 323 13.49 15.80 -9.13
C ALA A 323 12.91 16.40 -10.43
N TYR A 324 12.70 15.56 -11.43
CA TYR A 324 11.77 15.90 -12.51
C TYR A 324 10.34 15.74 -11.98
N ILE A 325 9.48 16.70 -12.25
CA ILE A 325 8.05 16.65 -11.91
C ILE A 325 7.28 16.57 -13.22
N LEU A 326 6.52 15.48 -13.39
CA LEU A 326 5.67 15.22 -14.52
C LEU A 326 4.21 15.39 -14.10
N CYS A 327 3.58 16.46 -14.55
CA CYS A 327 2.17 16.75 -14.29
C CYS A 327 1.34 16.07 -15.37
N LEU A 328 0.67 14.97 -15.03
CA LEU A 328 -0.17 14.24 -15.97
C LEU A 328 -1.52 14.93 -16.15
N GLU A 329 -2.02 14.89 -17.38
CA GLU A 329 -3.43 15.13 -17.66
C GLU A 329 -4.27 14.16 -16.81
N PRO A 330 -5.34 14.62 -16.12
CA PRO A 330 -6.19 13.75 -15.33
C PRO A 330 -6.83 12.63 -16.17
N VAL A 331 -6.88 11.47 -15.58
CA VAL A 331 -7.61 10.30 -16.06
C VAL A 331 -8.74 10.05 -15.05
N PRO A 332 -9.95 9.80 -15.44
CA PRO A 332 -10.49 9.65 -16.78
C PRO A 332 -10.77 10.99 -17.47
N PHE A 333 -10.89 10.85 -18.76
CA PHE A 333 -11.09 11.93 -19.73
C PHE A 333 -12.24 12.92 -19.48
N GLN A 334 -13.30 12.52 -18.78
CA GLN A 334 -14.45 13.38 -18.44
C GLN A 334 -14.07 14.57 -17.56
N TYR A 335 -12.96 14.51 -16.86
CA TYR A 335 -12.45 15.58 -15.99
C TYR A 335 -11.48 16.55 -16.70
N ARG A 336 -11.70 16.79 -17.97
CA ARG A 336 -10.86 17.66 -18.81
C ARG A 336 -10.77 19.12 -18.38
N ALA A 337 -11.69 19.60 -17.58
CA ALA A 337 -11.70 20.99 -17.14
C ALA A 337 -10.39 21.40 -16.47
N SER A 338 -9.72 20.48 -15.73
CA SER A 338 -8.45 20.74 -15.08
C SER A 338 -7.25 20.76 -16.03
N LYS A 339 -7.34 20.12 -17.20
CA LYS A 339 -6.21 20.00 -18.15
C LYS A 339 -5.59 21.34 -18.52
N PRO A 340 -6.32 22.35 -19.09
CA PRO A 340 -5.74 23.61 -19.49
C PRO A 340 -5.18 24.41 -18.30
N LEU A 341 -5.77 24.24 -17.10
CA LEU A 341 -5.32 24.92 -15.89
C LEU A 341 -3.98 24.34 -15.39
N ILE A 342 -3.84 23.02 -15.42
CA ILE A 342 -2.57 22.35 -15.10
C ILE A 342 -1.47 22.75 -16.08
N GLU A 343 -1.77 22.72 -17.38
CA GLU A 343 -0.84 23.12 -18.43
C GLU A 343 -0.41 24.58 -18.30
N HIS A 344 -1.35 25.46 -17.96
CA HIS A 344 -1.06 26.89 -17.69
C HIS A 344 -0.11 27.05 -16.49
N VAL A 345 -0.40 26.42 -15.35
CA VAL A 345 0.49 26.50 -14.16
C VAL A 345 1.87 25.93 -14.44
N VAL A 346 1.96 24.81 -15.18
CA VAL A 346 3.26 24.24 -15.55
C VAL A 346 4.05 25.21 -16.43
N THR A 347 3.41 25.80 -17.44
CA THR A 347 4.03 26.78 -18.34
C THR A 347 4.52 28.01 -17.58
N GLU A 348 3.70 28.55 -16.68
CA GLU A 348 4.05 29.68 -15.82
C GLU A 348 5.31 29.39 -14.99
N LEU A 349 5.35 28.23 -14.33
CA LEU A 349 6.49 27.84 -13.49
C LEU A 349 7.76 27.55 -14.33
N GLN A 350 7.62 27.03 -15.54
CA GLN A 350 8.75 26.88 -16.47
C GLN A 350 9.32 28.22 -16.89
N VAL A 351 8.48 29.21 -17.21
CA VAL A 351 8.90 30.59 -17.54
C VAL A 351 9.63 31.22 -16.33
N ARG A 352 9.25 30.87 -15.11
CA ARG A 352 9.94 31.30 -13.87
C ARG A 352 11.22 30.51 -13.58
N GLY A 353 11.62 29.57 -14.46
CA GLY A 353 12.92 28.88 -14.40
C GLY A 353 12.87 27.42 -13.91
N ASP A 354 11.71 26.83 -13.67
CA ASP A 354 11.63 25.39 -13.33
C ASP A 354 11.67 24.51 -14.57
N LEU A 355 12.86 24.30 -15.11
CA LEU A 355 13.10 23.52 -16.32
C LEU A 355 12.96 21.98 -16.11
N ARG A 356 12.67 21.53 -14.89
CA ARG A 356 12.43 20.12 -14.57
C ARG A 356 10.96 19.82 -14.24
N LEU A 357 10.08 20.72 -14.62
CA LEU A 357 8.63 20.56 -14.52
C LEU A 357 8.07 20.40 -15.95
N HIS A 358 7.23 19.39 -16.17
CA HIS A 358 6.68 19.10 -17.50
C HIS A 358 5.19 18.72 -17.39
N PHE A 359 4.38 19.20 -18.34
CA PHE A 359 3.03 18.70 -18.54
C PHE A 359 3.06 17.52 -19.51
N ILE A 360 2.35 16.43 -19.15
CA ILE A 360 2.26 15.21 -19.96
C ILE A 360 0.80 14.98 -20.35
N PRO A 361 0.44 15.20 -21.62
CA PRO A 361 -0.88 14.88 -22.12
C PRO A 361 -1.00 13.35 -22.27
N VAL A 362 -1.97 12.73 -21.59
CA VAL A 362 -2.18 11.28 -21.63
C VAL A 362 -3.11 10.88 -22.79
N ASN A 363 -4.05 11.73 -23.16
CA ASN A 363 -5.12 11.35 -24.08
C ASN A 363 -5.31 12.38 -25.18
N LYS A 364 -4.48 12.31 -26.23
CA LYS A 364 -4.57 13.24 -27.37
C LYS A 364 -5.85 13.05 -28.19
N ASP A 365 -6.37 11.84 -28.30
CA ASP A 365 -7.45 11.45 -29.21
C ASP A 365 -8.65 10.77 -28.51
N GLN A 366 -8.73 10.78 -27.17
CA GLN A 366 -9.83 10.23 -26.37
C GLN A 366 -9.97 8.70 -26.42
N SER A 367 -9.04 7.99 -27.03
CA SER A 367 -9.13 6.56 -27.28
C SER A 367 -8.16 5.72 -26.46
N PHE A 368 -7.35 6.35 -25.61
CA PHE A 368 -6.27 5.67 -24.88
C PHE A 368 -6.78 4.56 -23.94
N LEU A 369 -7.85 4.84 -23.16
CA LEU A 369 -8.59 3.85 -22.40
C LEU A 369 -9.98 3.65 -23.00
N ALA A 370 -10.36 2.41 -23.21
CA ALA A 370 -11.68 2.04 -23.71
C ALA A 370 -12.68 1.95 -22.54
N PRO A 371 -14.00 2.05 -22.78
CA PRO A 371 -15.01 1.93 -21.72
C PRO A 371 -14.89 0.66 -20.85
N TYR A 372 -14.47 -0.45 -21.43
CA TYR A 372 -14.25 -1.70 -20.71
C TYR A 372 -12.98 -1.74 -19.83
N ASP A 373 -12.13 -0.72 -19.92
CA ASP A 373 -10.98 -0.54 -19.04
C ASP A 373 -11.36 0.08 -17.70
N TYR A 374 -12.62 0.52 -17.54
CA TYR A 374 -13.13 1.16 -16.33
C TYR A 374 -14.13 0.27 -15.59
N ALA A 375 -14.12 0.35 -14.26
CA ALA A 375 -15.07 -0.34 -13.39
C ALA A 375 -16.45 0.31 -13.38
N ASP A 376 -16.49 1.64 -13.34
CA ASP A 376 -17.68 2.47 -13.16
C ASP A 376 -17.72 3.68 -14.13
N GLY A 377 -16.88 3.67 -15.16
CA GLY A 377 -16.70 4.75 -16.11
C GLY A 377 -15.68 5.80 -15.66
N GLU A 378 -15.18 5.72 -14.42
CA GLU A 378 -14.23 6.67 -13.84
C GLU A 378 -12.93 5.98 -13.39
N HIS A 379 -13.03 4.86 -12.68
CA HIS A 379 -11.89 4.16 -12.09
C HIS A 379 -11.42 3.02 -12.99
N PRO A 380 -10.14 3.02 -13.41
CA PRO A 380 -9.60 1.97 -14.25
C PRO A 380 -9.60 0.62 -13.53
N LEU A 381 -10.03 -0.43 -14.22
CA LEU A 381 -9.74 -1.81 -13.84
C LEU A 381 -8.24 -2.12 -14.02
N LEU A 382 -7.79 -3.28 -13.59
CA LEU A 382 -6.38 -3.68 -13.67
C LEU A 382 -5.80 -3.53 -15.08
N GLN A 383 -6.53 -3.95 -16.12
CA GLN A 383 -6.09 -3.78 -17.50
C GLN A 383 -5.95 -2.30 -17.92
N GLY A 384 -6.80 -1.42 -17.40
CA GLY A 384 -6.68 0.03 -17.59
C GLY A 384 -5.42 0.59 -16.94
N HIS A 385 -5.13 0.16 -15.71
CA HIS A 385 -3.89 0.50 -15.03
C HIS A 385 -2.64 -0.04 -15.74
N GLU A 386 -2.69 -1.25 -16.28
CA GLU A 386 -1.61 -1.82 -17.08
C GLU A 386 -1.34 -1.01 -18.35
N ARG A 387 -2.39 -0.52 -19.03
CA ARG A 387 -2.26 0.36 -20.19
C ARG A 387 -1.63 1.69 -19.79
N LEU A 388 -2.12 2.34 -18.73
CA LEU A 388 -1.53 3.58 -18.20
C LEU A 388 -0.04 3.40 -17.85
N ALA A 389 0.33 2.26 -17.31
CA ALA A 389 1.72 1.95 -16.98
C ALA A 389 2.60 1.65 -18.21
N HIS A 390 2.03 1.50 -19.41
CA HIS A 390 2.76 1.36 -20.66
C HIS A 390 3.00 2.68 -21.38
N TYR A 391 2.17 3.66 -21.12
CA TYR A 391 2.29 5.00 -21.68
C TYR A 391 3.51 5.72 -21.15
#